data_c28c8ef45410b97dcc24c8b4be5b065f
#
_entry.id   c28c8ef45410b97dcc24c8b4be5b065f
#
_cell.length_a   1.000
_cell.length_b   1.000
_cell.length_c   1.000
_cell.angle_alpha   90.00
_cell.angle_beta   90.00
_cell.angle_gamma   90.00
#
_symmetry.space_group_name_H-M   'P 1'
#
loop_
_entity.id
_entity.type
_entity.pdbx_description
1 polymer ?
#
loop_
_entity_poly.entity_id
_entity_poly.type
_entity_poly.pdbx_seq_one_letter_code
_entity_poly.pdbx_strand_id
1 'polypeptide(L)'
;MKVTGLFFMLVFLVVGSLTASLSLALEPHEILVLANRNAAKSVGLAKYYMERRGIPERNLVQLWVTDKEWCEREDYEKRVAAPVREYLKEKDSNREIRCILVLYGFPLKVAPPGMTESEKEEANRLQKRQDALKARIGQLKSGDSQEAKEAEAELEGVRKQISSLKKEDQAASLDSEISLVLMENFRLSGWIPNPFFAGYKAKDMARDRDKVLIVSRLDGPTEATVKRVIDESMETEKTGLTGKAYFDARWPRPSEEKNNKKDVGYGFYDRSIHRAAELVKKSGRLPVVVNDRQELFQPGECPDAALYCGWYSLAKYVDAFQWRPGSVGYHIASSECQTLKQKESQVWCKRMLEEGIAATMGPVGEPYVQAFPVPEMFFEFLLDGSWTLAESYALSQPFWSWQMVLIGDPLYRPFKR
;
A
#
# COMPACT_ATOMS: atom_id res chain seq x y z
N MET A 1 -70.72 2.37 49.69
CA MET A 1 -69.72 3.26 49.00
C MET A 1 -68.67 2.36 48.33
N LYS A 2 -68.79 2.22 47.03
CA LYS A 2 -67.88 1.38 46.22
C LYS A 2 -66.85 2.27 45.58
N VAL A 3 -65.53 2.03 45.82
CA VAL A 3 -64.43 2.70 45.15
C VAL A 3 -63.87 1.75 44.11
N THR A 4 -64.08 2.08 42.88
CA THR A 4 -63.55 1.38 41.69
C THR A 4 -62.13 1.85 41.42
N GLY A 5 -61.13 0.98 41.60
CA GLY A 5 -59.73 1.24 41.24
C GLY A 5 -59.50 0.95 39.74
N LEU A 6 -59.05 1.95 39.03
CA LEU A 6 -58.67 1.87 37.63
C LEU A 6 -57.21 1.43 37.52
N PHE A 7 -56.98 0.22 36.99
CA PHE A 7 -55.65 -0.33 36.73
C PHE A 7 -55.13 0.21 35.36
N PHE A 8 -54.19 1.14 35.38
CA PHE A 8 -53.49 1.56 34.17
C PHE A 8 -52.37 0.54 33.87
N MET A 9 -52.59 -0.24 32.83
CA MET A 9 -51.58 -1.15 32.28
C MET A 9 -50.66 -0.35 31.35
N LEU A 10 -49.45 0.00 31.83
CA LEU A 10 -48.41 0.66 31.05
C LEU A 10 -47.73 -0.38 30.16
N VAL A 11 -48.07 -0.42 28.88
CA VAL A 11 -47.35 -1.21 27.87
C VAL A 11 -46.07 -0.48 27.51
N PHE A 12 -44.92 -0.96 28.02
CA PHE A 12 -43.62 -0.55 27.57
C PHE A 12 -43.36 -1.16 26.19
N LEU A 13 -43.53 -0.38 25.13
CA LEU A 13 -43.00 -0.67 23.81
C LEU A 13 -41.49 -0.52 23.87
N VAL A 14 -40.77 -1.62 24.07
CA VAL A 14 -39.30 -1.68 23.84
C VAL A 14 -39.11 -1.61 22.33
N VAL A 15 -38.93 -0.39 21.82
CA VAL A 15 -38.37 -0.20 20.50
C VAL A 15 -36.92 -0.59 20.61
N GLY A 16 -36.64 -1.85 20.31
CA GLY A 16 -35.28 -2.31 20.08
C GLY A 16 -34.69 -1.56 18.88
N SER A 17 -33.97 -0.49 19.15
CA SER A 17 -33.06 0.07 18.16
C SER A 17 -32.07 -1.02 17.79
N LEU A 18 -32.32 -1.71 16.68
CA LEU A 18 -31.27 -2.40 15.95
C LEU A 18 -30.28 -1.33 15.51
N THR A 19 -29.37 -0.95 16.40
CA THR A 19 -28.10 -0.42 15.95
C THR A 19 -27.45 -1.56 15.20
N ALA A 20 -27.58 -1.56 13.87
CA ALA A 20 -26.70 -2.32 13.02
C ALA A 20 -25.29 -1.90 13.45
N SER A 21 -24.64 -2.72 14.27
CA SER A 21 -23.21 -2.66 14.47
C SER A 21 -22.65 -2.84 13.07
N LEU A 22 -22.24 -1.74 12.46
CA LEU A 22 -21.43 -1.78 11.25
C LEU A 22 -20.29 -2.75 11.58
N SER A 23 -20.35 -3.96 11.05
CA SER A 23 -19.24 -4.88 11.09
C SER A 23 -18.07 -4.10 10.49
N LEU A 24 -17.08 -3.78 11.33
CA LEU A 24 -15.97 -2.93 10.91
C LEU A 24 -15.05 -3.71 9.97
N ALA A 25 -14.98 -5.02 10.08
CA ALA A 25 -14.17 -5.86 9.22
C ALA A 25 -14.80 -6.01 7.82
N LEU A 26 -13.95 -5.94 6.79
CA LEU A 26 -14.33 -6.27 5.42
C LEU A 26 -14.88 -7.70 5.33
N GLU A 27 -15.98 -7.84 4.60
CA GLU A 27 -16.63 -9.10 4.33
C GLU A 27 -16.47 -9.50 2.84
N PRO A 28 -16.57 -10.79 2.50
CA PRO A 28 -16.36 -11.26 1.13
C PRO A 28 -17.24 -10.56 0.08
N HIS A 29 -18.49 -10.24 0.41
CA HIS A 29 -19.40 -9.57 -0.53
C HIS A 29 -19.03 -8.11 -0.84
N GLU A 30 -18.19 -7.50 0.00
CA GLU A 30 -17.70 -6.12 -0.15
C GLU A 30 -16.44 -6.00 -1.03
N ILE A 31 -15.93 -7.13 -1.55
CA ILE A 31 -14.72 -7.17 -2.39
C ILE A 31 -15.09 -7.21 -3.87
N LEU A 32 -14.61 -6.25 -4.65
CA LEU A 32 -14.62 -6.29 -6.11
C LEU A 32 -13.30 -6.86 -6.61
N VAL A 33 -13.34 -7.95 -7.37
CA VAL A 33 -12.15 -8.63 -7.89
C VAL A 33 -11.92 -8.24 -9.33
N LEU A 34 -10.73 -7.74 -9.65
CA LEU A 34 -10.30 -7.41 -11.00
C LEU A 34 -9.36 -8.48 -11.54
N ALA A 35 -9.69 -9.06 -12.69
CA ALA A 35 -8.84 -10.03 -13.38
C ALA A 35 -8.44 -9.53 -14.76
N ASN A 36 -7.16 -9.72 -15.15
CA ASN A 36 -6.63 -9.31 -16.45
C ASN A 36 -6.71 -10.46 -17.45
N ARG A 37 -7.50 -10.30 -18.52
CA ARG A 37 -7.64 -11.32 -19.58
C ARG A 37 -6.40 -11.47 -20.45
N ASN A 38 -5.54 -10.48 -20.52
CA ASN A 38 -4.26 -10.57 -21.27
C ASN A 38 -3.17 -11.30 -20.47
N ALA A 39 -3.30 -11.37 -19.14
CA ALA A 39 -2.35 -12.10 -18.32
C ALA A 39 -2.77 -13.55 -18.16
N ALA A 40 -1.91 -14.46 -18.60
CA ALA A 40 -2.13 -15.87 -18.37
C ALA A 40 -2.36 -16.16 -16.89
N LYS A 41 -3.35 -17.01 -16.56
CA LYS A 41 -3.70 -17.41 -15.18
C LYS A 41 -4.43 -16.38 -14.31
N SER A 42 -4.46 -15.09 -14.65
CA SER A 42 -5.13 -14.07 -13.83
C SER A 42 -6.59 -14.42 -13.52
N VAL A 43 -7.38 -14.75 -14.53
CA VAL A 43 -8.79 -15.12 -14.37
C VAL A 43 -8.94 -16.42 -13.56
N GLY A 44 -8.04 -17.39 -13.75
CA GLY A 44 -8.06 -18.65 -13.00
C GLY A 44 -7.76 -18.43 -11.52
N LEU A 45 -6.75 -17.60 -11.20
CA LEU A 45 -6.43 -17.21 -9.82
C LEU A 45 -7.56 -16.40 -9.17
N ALA A 46 -8.21 -15.51 -9.94
CA ALA A 46 -9.37 -14.77 -9.44
C ALA A 46 -10.51 -15.70 -9.00
N LYS A 47 -10.90 -16.63 -9.88
CA LYS A 47 -11.95 -17.62 -9.56
C LYS A 47 -11.55 -18.50 -8.37
N TYR A 48 -10.31 -18.98 -8.34
CA TYR A 48 -9.78 -19.74 -7.21
C TYR A 48 -9.89 -18.99 -5.90
N TYR A 49 -9.45 -17.72 -5.86
CA TYR A 49 -9.55 -16.88 -4.68
C TYR A 49 -11.00 -16.64 -4.24
N MET A 50 -11.87 -16.28 -5.20
CA MET A 50 -13.29 -15.99 -4.94
C MET A 50 -14.01 -17.21 -4.37
N GLU A 51 -13.79 -18.40 -4.92
CA GLU A 51 -14.33 -19.66 -4.40
C GLU A 51 -13.86 -19.93 -2.97
N ARG A 52 -12.55 -19.79 -2.72
CA ARG A 52 -11.94 -20.01 -1.42
C ARG A 52 -12.44 -19.04 -0.33
N ARG A 53 -12.69 -17.79 -0.70
CA ARG A 53 -13.13 -16.72 0.21
C ARG A 53 -14.66 -16.57 0.25
N GLY A 54 -15.41 -17.23 -0.60
CA GLY A 54 -16.86 -17.09 -0.70
C GLY A 54 -17.31 -15.74 -1.28
N ILE A 55 -16.49 -15.14 -2.14
CA ILE A 55 -16.82 -13.89 -2.82
C ILE A 55 -17.84 -14.17 -3.93
N PRO A 56 -18.95 -13.41 -4.01
CA PRO A 56 -19.98 -13.62 -5.03
C PRO A 56 -19.42 -13.49 -6.47
N GLU A 57 -19.82 -14.40 -7.36
CA GLU A 57 -19.34 -14.38 -8.76
C GLU A 57 -19.63 -13.06 -9.48
N ARG A 58 -20.73 -12.38 -9.14
CA ARG A 58 -21.07 -11.06 -9.68
C ARG A 58 -19.98 -10.01 -9.39
N ASN A 59 -19.15 -10.19 -8.37
CA ASN A 59 -18.10 -9.26 -7.98
C ASN A 59 -16.80 -9.45 -8.79
N LEU A 60 -16.83 -10.19 -9.90
CA LEU A 60 -15.70 -10.37 -10.80
C LEU A 60 -15.81 -9.46 -12.01
N VAL A 61 -14.86 -8.53 -12.14
CA VAL A 61 -14.68 -7.71 -13.35
C VAL A 61 -13.45 -8.19 -14.12
N GLN A 62 -13.64 -8.58 -15.36
CA GLN A 62 -12.57 -9.06 -16.23
C GLN A 62 -12.21 -7.99 -17.26
N LEU A 63 -10.97 -7.54 -17.24
CA LEU A 63 -10.48 -6.42 -18.05
C LEU A 63 -9.42 -6.88 -19.05
N TRP A 64 -9.26 -6.12 -20.13
CA TRP A 64 -8.23 -6.31 -21.14
C TRP A 64 -7.20 -5.18 -21.02
N VAL A 65 -6.18 -5.36 -20.19
CA VAL A 65 -5.12 -4.38 -19.94
C VAL A 65 -3.76 -5.04 -20.23
N THR A 66 -2.70 -4.25 -20.46
CA THR A 66 -1.36 -4.80 -20.60
C THR A 66 -0.97 -5.66 -19.39
N ASP A 67 -0.23 -6.74 -19.61
CA ASP A 67 0.35 -7.60 -18.57
C ASP A 67 1.77 -7.17 -18.14
N LYS A 68 2.26 -6.05 -18.70
CA LYS A 68 3.49 -5.40 -18.27
C LYS A 68 3.28 -4.70 -16.92
N GLU A 69 4.37 -4.43 -16.21
CA GLU A 69 4.31 -3.79 -14.89
C GLU A 69 3.99 -2.28 -14.94
N TRP A 70 3.78 -1.73 -16.12
CA TRP A 70 3.33 -0.36 -16.29
C TRP A 70 2.40 -0.21 -17.48
N CYS A 71 1.51 0.78 -17.45
CA CYS A 71 0.62 1.12 -18.56
C CYS A 71 0.55 2.64 -18.78
N GLU A 72 0.20 3.03 -20.01
CA GLU A 72 -0.09 4.40 -20.36
C GLU A 72 -1.34 4.90 -19.64
N ARG A 73 -1.37 6.20 -19.31
CA ARG A 73 -2.52 6.84 -18.65
C ARG A 73 -3.81 6.65 -19.43
N GLU A 74 -3.77 6.77 -20.74
CA GLU A 74 -4.94 6.61 -21.60
C GLU A 74 -5.50 5.18 -21.57
N ASP A 75 -4.60 4.18 -21.57
CA ASP A 75 -5.01 2.77 -21.44
C ASP A 75 -5.61 2.48 -20.05
N TYR A 76 -5.03 3.04 -18.98
CA TYR A 76 -5.60 2.96 -17.65
C TYR A 76 -7.02 3.53 -17.61
N GLU A 77 -7.21 4.77 -18.12
CA GLU A 77 -8.53 5.42 -18.10
C GLU A 77 -9.59 4.64 -18.90
N LYS A 78 -9.24 4.18 -20.10
CA LYS A 78 -10.17 3.47 -21.00
C LYS A 78 -10.43 2.03 -20.60
N ARG A 79 -9.39 1.30 -20.17
CA ARG A 79 -9.44 -0.15 -20.00
C ARG A 79 -9.56 -0.61 -18.55
N VAL A 80 -9.30 0.27 -17.58
CA VAL A 80 -9.39 -0.03 -16.15
C VAL A 80 -10.41 0.89 -15.47
N ALA A 81 -10.13 2.18 -15.40
CA ALA A 81 -10.95 3.11 -14.62
C ALA A 81 -12.39 3.22 -15.13
N ALA A 82 -12.60 3.41 -16.43
CA ALA A 82 -13.96 3.56 -16.99
C ALA A 82 -14.81 2.30 -16.78
N PRO A 83 -14.36 1.07 -17.11
CA PRO A 83 -15.16 -0.14 -16.87
C PRO A 83 -15.43 -0.42 -15.38
N VAL A 84 -14.48 -0.12 -14.49
CA VAL A 84 -14.68 -0.31 -13.05
C VAL A 84 -15.70 0.71 -12.53
N ARG A 85 -15.61 1.96 -12.95
CA ARG A 85 -16.56 3.01 -12.60
C ARG A 85 -17.96 2.69 -13.09
N GLU A 86 -18.10 2.18 -14.30
CA GLU A 86 -19.37 1.74 -14.86
C GLU A 86 -19.97 0.60 -14.02
N TYR A 87 -19.17 -0.43 -13.72
CA TYR A 87 -19.61 -1.53 -12.86
C TYR A 87 -20.11 -1.03 -11.50
N LEU A 88 -19.35 -0.18 -10.82
CA LEU A 88 -19.71 0.35 -9.50
C LEU A 88 -20.99 1.20 -9.56
N LYS A 89 -21.22 1.95 -10.65
CA LYS A 89 -22.43 2.74 -10.83
C LYS A 89 -23.66 1.87 -11.12
N GLU A 90 -23.53 0.83 -11.93
CA GLU A 90 -24.66 0.04 -12.40
C GLU A 90 -25.00 -1.16 -11.50
N LYS A 91 -23.98 -1.82 -10.95
CA LYS A 91 -24.13 -3.09 -10.23
C LYS A 91 -23.99 -2.98 -8.72
N ASP A 92 -23.40 -1.89 -8.25
CA ASP A 92 -23.21 -1.60 -6.83
C ASP A 92 -24.01 -0.36 -6.39
N SER A 93 -25.30 -0.33 -6.76
CA SER A 93 -26.19 0.80 -6.45
C SER A 93 -26.31 1.09 -4.95
N ASN A 94 -26.14 0.07 -4.11
CA ASN A 94 -26.18 0.17 -2.64
C ASN A 94 -24.82 0.56 -2.04
N ARG A 95 -23.77 0.68 -2.84
CA ARG A 95 -22.40 0.96 -2.39
C ARG A 95 -21.90 -0.05 -1.36
N GLU A 96 -22.12 -1.33 -1.63
CA GLU A 96 -21.66 -2.44 -0.79
C GLU A 96 -20.16 -2.69 -0.96
N ILE A 97 -19.61 -2.39 -2.14
CA ILE A 97 -18.18 -2.58 -2.42
C ILE A 97 -17.35 -1.54 -1.66
N ARG A 98 -16.48 -2.03 -0.78
CA ARG A 98 -15.56 -1.23 0.04
C ARG A 98 -14.10 -1.44 -0.33
N CYS A 99 -13.78 -2.56 -1.01
CA CYS A 99 -12.42 -2.90 -1.36
C CYS A 99 -12.34 -3.44 -2.79
N ILE A 100 -11.31 -3.01 -3.53
CA ILE A 100 -10.94 -3.56 -4.83
C ILE A 100 -9.72 -4.46 -4.64
N LEU A 101 -9.81 -5.68 -5.16
CA LEU A 101 -8.70 -6.61 -5.23
C LEU A 101 -8.20 -6.71 -6.65
N VAL A 102 -6.94 -6.32 -6.86
CA VAL A 102 -6.25 -6.41 -8.14
C VAL A 102 -5.49 -7.74 -8.20
N LEU A 103 -5.85 -8.62 -9.15
CA LEU A 103 -5.22 -9.92 -9.30
C LEU A 103 -3.96 -9.86 -10.17
N TYR A 104 -3.16 -10.90 -10.04
CA TYR A 104 -1.93 -11.19 -10.79
C TYR A 104 -1.98 -10.74 -12.25
N GLY A 105 -0.92 -10.04 -12.67
CA GLY A 105 -0.75 -9.63 -14.06
C GLY A 105 -1.38 -8.31 -14.43
N PHE A 106 -1.74 -7.47 -13.47
CA PHE A 106 -2.00 -6.05 -13.70
C PHE A 106 -0.72 -5.22 -13.62
N PRO A 107 -0.68 -4.06 -14.28
CA PRO A 107 0.38 -3.09 -14.08
C PRO A 107 0.55 -2.68 -12.61
N LEU A 108 1.77 -2.42 -12.20
CA LEU A 108 2.09 -1.78 -10.92
C LEU A 108 1.94 -0.27 -11.01
N LYS A 109 2.24 0.30 -12.19
CA LYS A 109 2.36 1.74 -12.41
C LYS A 109 1.48 2.21 -13.55
N VAL A 110 0.98 3.43 -13.39
CA VAL A 110 0.31 4.22 -14.43
C VAL A 110 1.22 5.37 -14.80
N ALA A 111 1.49 5.53 -16.09
CA ALA A 111 2.27 6.63 -16.62
C ALA A 111 1.61 7.99 -16.35
N PRO A 112 2.39 9.08 -16.33
CA PRO A 112 1.83 10.42 -16.33
C PRO A 112 1.02 10.67 -17.61
N PRO A 113 0.19 11.72 -17.65
CA PRO A 113 -0.47 12.15 -18.88
C PRO A 113 0.55 12.42 -20.00
N GLY A 114 0.23 11.98 -21.20
CA GLY A 114 1.08 12.18 -22.37
C GLY A 114 1.39 13.65 -22.63
N MET A 115 2.57 13.93 -23.16
CA MET A 115 2.96 15.28 -23.62
C MET A 115 2.21 15.66 -24.89
N THR A 116 1.79 16.91 -24.99
CA THR A 116 1.33 17.53 -26.24
C THR A 116 2.50 17.63 -27.25
N GLU A 117 2.20 17.85 -28.53
CA GLU A 117 3.25 18.01 -29.55
C GLU A 117 4.20 19.18 -29.21
N SER A 118 3.67 20.32 -28.75
CA SER A 118 4.50 21.45 -28.31
C SER A 118 5.38 21.10 -27.11
N GLU A 119 4.88 20.36 -26.13
CA GLU A 119 5.67 19.88 -24.98
C GLU A 119 6.77 18.91 -25.42
N LYS A 120 6.50 18.04 -26.41
CA LYS A 120 7.50 17.12 -26.99
C LYS A 120 8.63 17.88 -27.70
N GLU A 121 8.29 18.89 -28.49
CA GLU A 121 9.28 19.73 -29.17
C GLU A 121 10.18 20.45 -28.17
N GLU A 122 9.59 21.01 -27.10
CA GLU A 122 10.35 21.68 -26.05
C GLU A 122 11.23 20.70 -25.27
N ALA A 123 10.71 19.52 -24.91
CA ALA A 123 11.48 18.48 -24.25
C ALA A 123 12.67 18.02 -25.09
N ASN A 124 12.50 17.88 -26.42
CA ASN A 124 13.60 17.56 -27.33
C ASN A 124 14.66 18.66 -27.38
N ARG A 125 14.28 19.92 -27.34
CA ARG A 125 15.17 21.08 -27.30
C ARG A 125 15.99 21.09 -26.00
N LEU A 126 15.31 20.90 -24.88
CA LEU A 126 15.94 20.81 -23.56
C LEU A 126 16.85 19.59 -23.43
N GLN A 127 16.49 18.46 -24.03
CA GLN A 127 17.34 17.26 -24.04
C GLN A 127 18.66 17.52 -24.75
N LYS A 128 18.66 18.18 -25.93
CA LYS A 128 19.88 18.58 -26.63
C LYS A 128 20.75 19.54 -25.79
N ARG A 129 20.12 20.49 -25.08
CA ARG A 129 20.82 21.39 -24.15
C ARG A 129 21.43 20.64 -22.98
N GLN A 130 20.71 19.67 -22.39
CA GLN A 130 21.22 18.80 -21.34
C GLN A 130 22.49 18.06 -21.80
N ASP A 131 22.47 17.47 -23.00
CA ASP A 131 23.59 16.70 -23.52
C ASP A 131 24.80 17.59 -23.79
N ALA A 132 24.59 18.82 -24.30
CA ALA A 132 25.65 19.80 -24.48
C ALA A 132 26.29 20.27 -23.15
N LEU A 133 25.45 20.48 -22.10
CA LEU A 133 25.93 20.82 -20.76
C LEU A 133 26.75 19.68 -20.13
N LYS A 134 26.29 18.42 -20.24
CA LYS A 134 27.07 17.25 -19.80
C LYS A 134 28.43 17.17 -20.49
N ALA A 135 28.49 17.39 -21.80
CA ALA A 135 29.73 17.39 -22.55
C ALA A 135 30.67 18.52 -22.10
N ARG A 136 30.13 19.74 -21.86
CA ARG A 136 30.89 20.88 -21.35
C ARG A 136 31.49 20.62 -19.97
N ILE A 137 30.68 20.09 -19.03
CA ILE A 137 31.14 19.72 -17.68
C ILE A 137 32.23 18.65 -17.76
N GLY A 138 32.11 17.66 -18.65
CA GLY A 138 33.15 16.67 -18.88
C GLY A 138 34.48 17.20 -19.44
N GLN A 139 34.46 18.37 -20.10
CA GLN A 139 35.66 19.04 -20.60
C GLN A 139 36.35 19.94 -19.55
N LEU A 140 35.61 20.38 -18.54
CA LEU A 140 36.13 21.19 -17.45
C LEU A 140 36.95 20.30 -16.50
N LYS A 141 38.27 20.39 -16.54
CA LYS A 141 39.23 19.50 -15.88
C LYS A 141 39.24 19.52 -14.34
N SER A 142 38.48 20.42 -13.70
CA SER A 142 38.33 20.42 -12.24
C SER A 142 36.92 20.85 -11.85
N GLY A 143 36.22 20.03 -11.09
CA GLY A 143 34.87 20.31 -10.57
C GLY A 143 34.79 21.49 -9.60
N ASP A 144 35.88 22.20 -9.35
CA ASP A 144 35.96 23.32 -8.42
C ASP A 144 36.02 24.68 -9.12
N SER A 145 36.06 24.75 -10.46
CA SER A 145 35.98 26.00 -11.18
C SER A 145 34.59 26.62 -11.08
N GLN A 146 34.51 27.95 -11.03
CA GLN A 146 33.24 28.69 -11.02
C GLN A 146 32.37 28.31 -12.24
N GLU A 147 33.02 28.12 -13.41
CA GLU A 147 32.33 27.69 -14.63
C GLU A 147 31.73 26.30 -14.56
N ALA A 148 32.37 25.35 -13.85
CA ALA A 148 31.82 24.02 -13.64
C ALA A 148 30.56 24.07 -12.74
N LYS A 149 30.62 24.84 -11.66
CA LYS A 149 29.48 25.05 -10.76
C LYS A 149 28.29 25.71 -11.46
N GLU A 150 28.53 26.69 -12.31
CA GLU A 150 27.48 27.33 -13.10
C GLU A 150 26.86 26.36 -14.12
N ALA A 151 27.68 25.58 -14.81
CA ALA A 151 27.20 24.56 -15.75
C ALA A 151 26.40 23.44 -15.06
N GLU A 152 26.82 23.03 -13.86
CA GLU A 152 26.06 22.05 -13.05
C GLU A 152 24.72 22.61 -12.58
N ALA A 153 24.68 23.86 -12.12
CA ALA A 153 23.42 24.53 -11.73
C ALA A 153 22.46 24.67 -12.92
N GLU A 154 22.99 25.02 -14.10
CA GLU A 154 22.20 25.08 -15.32
C GLU A 154 21.70 23.70 -15.74
N LEU A 155 22.53 22.66 -15.65
CA LEU A 155 22.15 21.27 -15.94
C LEU A 155 21.01 20.82 -15.04
N GLU A 156 21.07 21.15 -13.75
CA GLU A 156 20.00 20.83 -12.80
C GLU A 156 18.70 21.58 -13.13
N GLY A 157 18.78 22.84 -13.54
CA GLY A 157 17.63 23.61 -14.02
C GLY A 157 16.97 22.98 -15.24
N VAL A 158 17.77 22.57 -16.24
CA VAL A 158 17.29 21.90 -17.45
C VAL A 158 16.65 20.54 -17.12
N ARG A 159 17.24 19.76 -16.21
CA ARG A 159 16.64 18.49 -15.75
C ARG A 159 15.27 18.69 -15.13
N LYS A 160 15.12 19.71 -14.27
CA LYS A 160 13.81 20.05 -13.64
C LYS A 160 12.78 20.45 -14.69
N GLN A 161 13.17 21.22 -15.71
CA GLN A 161 12.26 21.58 -16.80
C GLN A 161 11.80 20.36 -17.60
N ILE A 162 12.73 19.45 -17.94
CA ILE A 162 12.39 18.20 -18.65
C ILE A 162 11.44 17.35 -17.80
N SER A 163 11.72 17.16 -16.50
CA SER A 163 10.88 16.39 -15.58
C SER A 163 9.47 17.00 -15.46
N SER A 164 9.38 18.34 -15.40
CA SER A 164 8.11 19.07 -15.39
C SER A 164 7.28 18.86 -16.66
N LEU A 165 7.93 18.94 -17.83
CA LEU A 165 7.26 18.68 -19.12
C LEU A 165 6.80 17.23 -19.26
N LYS A 166 7.59 16.28 -18.76
CA LYS A 166 7.24 14.86 -18.71
C LYS A 166 6.20 14.54 -17.63
N LYS A 167 5.89 15.50 -16.76
CA LYS A 167 4.92 15.33 -15.67
C LYS A 167 5.24 14.10 -14.78
N GLU A 168 6.53 13.84 -14.56
CA GLU A 168 7.00 12.62 -13.86
C GLU A 168 6.40 12.46 -12.45
N ASP A 169 6.07 13.58 -11.79
CA ASP A 169 5.37 13.64 -10.50
C ASP A 169 3.89 13.25 -10.58
N GLN A 170 3.36 12.99 -11.78
CA GLN A 170 1.99 12.52 -12.01
C GLN A 170 1.91 11.03 -12.36
N ALA A 171 3.06 10.33 -12.36
CA ALA A 171 3.06 8.88 -12.38
C ALA A 171 2.61 8.34 -11.01
N ALA A 172 1.85 7.26 -11.00
CA ALA A 172 1.30 6.71 -9.77
C ALA A 172 1.30 5.18 -9.78
N SER A 173 1.06 4.55 -8.61
CA SER A 173 0.67 3.15 -8.59
C SER A 173 -0.73 2.99 -9.17
N LEU A 174 -1.00 1.87 -9.86
CA LEU A 174 -2.35 1.56 -10.34
C LEU A 174 -3.33 1.48 -9.16
N ASP A 175 -2.87 0.96 -8.04
CA ASP A 175 -3.68 0.75 -6.84
C ASP A 175 -4.17 2.07 -6.26
N SER A 176 -3.31 3.09 -6.21
CA SER A 176 -3.72 4.40 -5.72
C SER A 176 -4.65 5.14 -6.69
N GLU A 177 -4.47 4.98 -7.99
CA GLU A 177 -5.36 5.56 -8.99
C GLU A 177 -6.75 4.93 -8.92
N ILE A 178 -6.83 3.60 -8.85
CA ILE A 178 -8.13 2.90 -8.83
C ILE A 178 -8.85 3.06 -7.49
N SER A 179 -8.14 3.33 -6.41
CA SER A 179 -8.74 3.71 -5.13
C SER A 179 -9.62 4.96 -5.25
N LEU A 180 -9.26 5.87 -6.16
CA LEU A 180 -9.94 7.14 -6.42
C LEU A 180 -10.90 7.07 -7.62
N VAL A 181 -11.22 5.87 -8.10
CA VAL A 181 -12.00 5.66 -9.33
C VAL A 181 -13.39 6.33 -9.32
N LEU A 182 -13.97 6.54 -8.15
CA LEU A 182 -15.26 7.23 -7.97
C LEU A 182 -15.12 8.76 -7.83
N MET A 183 -13.91 9.28 -7.72
CA MET A 183 -13.66 10.73 -7.71
C MET A 183 -13.57 11.24 -9.16
N GLU A 184 -14.40 12.23 -9.51
CA GLU A 184 -14.44 12.76 -10.88
C GLU A 184 -13.21 13.61 -11.22
N ASN A 185 -12.71 14.36 -10.24
CA ASN A 185 -11.56 15.24 -10.41
C ASN A 185 -10.69 15.17 -9.15
N PHE A 186 -9.47 14.66 -9.29
CA PHE A 186 -8.48 14.68 -8.22
C PHE A 186 -7.11 15.09 -8.79
N ARG A 187 -6.27 15.56 -7.89
CA ARG A 187 -4.91 15.96 -8.24
C ARG A 187 -4.06 14.72 -8.55
N LEU A 188 -3.46 14.68 -9.73
CA LEU A 188 -2.60 13.55 -10.13
C LEU A 188 -1.22 13.57 -9.45
N SER A 189 -0.69 14.75 -9.12
CA SER A 189 0.64 14.86 -8.54
C SER A 189 0.61 14.89 -7.01
N GLY A 190 1.48 14.11 -6.37
CA GLY A 190 1.67 14.09 -4.93
C GLY A 190 0.58 13.35 -4.17
N TRP A 191 0.44 13.67 -2.90
CA TRP A 191 -0.43 12.96 -1.97
C TRP A 191 -1.83 13.53 -1.90
N ILE A 192 -2.78 12.63 -1.66
CA ILE A 192 -4.14 12.96 -1.26
C ILE A 192 -4.32 12.44 0.18
N PRO A 193 -4.82 13.25 1.12
CA PRO A 193 -5.11 12.77 2.46
C PRO A 193 -6.03 11.55 2.44
N ASN A 194 -5.64 10.50 3.16
CA ASN A 194 -6.43 9.28 3.24
C ASN A 194 -7.61 9.47 4.20
N PRO A 195 -8.88 9.41 3.74
CA PRO A 195 -10.04 9.61 4.61
C PRO A 195 -10.25 8.48 5.64
N PHE A 196 -9.52 7.37 5.52
CA PHE A 196 -9.55 6.27 6.48
C PHE A 196 -8.48 6.38 7.58
N PHE A 197 -7.47 7.24 7.41
CA PHE A 197 -6.35 7.31 8.35
C PHE A 197 -6.79 7.69 9.76
N ALA A 198 -6.59 6.79 10.72
CA ALA A 198 -7.05 6.96 12.09
C ALA A 198 -6.33 8.08 12.88
N GLY A 199 -5.19 8.58 12.36
CA GLY A 199 -4.46 9.71 12.94
C GLY A 199 -5.06 11.09 12.66
N TYR A 200 -6.05 11.22 11.76
CA TYR A 200 -6.75 12.48 11.52
C TYR A 200 -7.92 12.66 12.49
N LYS A 201 -8.31 13.92 12.71
CA LYS A 201 -9.50 14.22 13.51
C LYS A 201 -10.76 13.82 12.75
N ALA A 202 -11.78 13.30 13.44
CA ALA A 202 -13.02 12.82 12.85
C ALA A 202 -13.69 13.80 11.86
N LYS A 203 -13.63 15.12 12.13
CA LYS A 203 -14.18 16.16 11.25
C LYS A 203 -13.45 16.28 9.90
N ASP A 204 -12.18 15.87 9.84
CA ASP A 204 -11.35 15.94 8.66
C ASP A 204 -11.47 14.65 7.82
N MET A 205 -11.99 13.56 8.43
CA MET A 205 -12.15 12.24 7.81
C MET A 205 -13.47 12.03 7.09
N ALA A 206 -14.51 12.83 7.39
CA ALA A 206 -15.86 12.62 6.83
C ALA A 206 -15.98 13.00 5.34
N ARG A 207 -15.02 13.79 4.83
CA ARG A 207 -15.07 14.27 3.46
C ARG A 207 -14.54 13.20 2.50
N ASP A 208 -15.30 12.88 1.47
CA ASP A 208 -14.97 11.97 0.37
C ASP A 208 -14.72 10.49 0.73
N ARG A 209 -14.96 10.06 1.98
CA ARG A 209 -14.77 8.66 2.40
C ARG A 209 -15.63 7.68 1.59
N ASP A 210 -16.78 8.09 1.16
CA ASP A 210 -17.71 7.33 0.33
C ASP A 210 -17.30 7.23 -1.16
N LYS A 211 -16.25 7.98 -1.55
CA LYS A 211 -15.73 8.01 -2.93
C LYS A 211 -14.37 7.31 -3.06
N VAL A 212 -13.81 6.88 -1.95
CA VAL A 212 -12.49 6.24 -1.90
C VAL A 212 -12.67 4.77 -1.51
N LEU A 213 -12.05 3.88 -2.28
CA LEU A 213 -12.08 2.44 -2.02
C LEU A 213 -10.72 1.97 -1.51
N ILE A 214 -10.72 1.03 -0.57
CA ILE A 214 -9.49 0.34 -0.16
C ILE A 214 -9.02 -0.50 -1.34
N VAL A 215 -7.71 -0.60 -1.56
CA VAL A 215 -7.15 -1.45 -2.62
C VAL A 215 -6.08 -2.35 -2.04
N SER A 216 -6.12 -3.61 -2.43
CA SER A 216 -5.06 -4.58 -2.22
C SER A 216 -4.82 -5.34 -3.50
N ARG A 217 -3.64 -5.98 -3.62
CA ARG A 217 -3.35 -6.87 -4.74
C ARG A 217 -2.91 -8.24 -4.30
N LEU A 218 -3.35 -9.26 -5.01
CA LEU A 218 -2.79 -10.61 -4.99
C LEU A 218 -1.91 -10.76 -6.23
N ASP A 219 -0.65 -10.37 -6.09
CA ASP A 219 0.35 -10.37 -7.15
C ASP A 219 1.68 -10.90 -6.61
N GLY A 220 2.63 -11.16 -7.50
CA GLY A 220 3.93 -11.68 -7.11
C GLY A 220 4.79 -12.07 -8.32
N PRO A 221 6.00 -12.58 -8.08
CA PRO A 221 6.91 -13.02 -9.14
C PRO A 221 6.30 -14.09 -10.05
N THR A 222 5.52 -15.01 -9.47
CA THR A 222 4.88 -16.12 -10.20
C THR A 222 3.44 -16.36 -9.74
N GLU A 223 2.67 -17.09 -10.57
CA GLU A 223 1.33 -17.56 -10.17
C GLU A 223 1.36 -18.47 -8.94
N ALA A 224 2.42 -19.28 -8.82
CA ALA A 224 2.60 -20.17 -7.66
C ALA A 224 2.79 -19.37 -6.37
N THR A 225 3.51 -18.25 -6.42
CA THR A 225 3.64 -17.32 -5.28
C THR A 225 2.28 -16.78 -4.86
N VAL A 226 1.46 -16.34 -5.82
CA VAL A 226 0.11 -15.82 -5.51
C VAL A 226 -0.78 -16.89 -4.90
N LYS A 227 -0.77 -18.10 -5.46
CA LYS A 227 -1.53 -19.22 -4.92
C LYS A 227 -1.09 -19.58 -3.49
N ARG A 228 0.23 -19.62 -3.25
CA ARG A 228 0.80 -19.83 -1.91
C ARG A 228 0.29 -18.76 -0.92
N VAL A 229 0.36 -17.47 -1.28
CA VAL A 229 -0.13 -16.36 -0.45
C VAL A 229 -1.59 -16.55 -0.06
N ILE A 230 -2.45 -16.94 -1.01
CA ILE A 230 -3.87 -17.21 -0.74
C ILE A 230 -4.02 -18.36 0.26
N ASP A 231 -3.38 -19.49 -0.01
CA ASP A 231 -3.52 -20.70 0.79
C ASP A 231 -2.96 -20.52 2.21
N GLU A 232 -1.79 -19.90 2.35
CA GLU A 232 -1.15 -19.63 3.65
C GLU A 232 -1.93 -18.62 4.48
N SER A 233 -2.46 -17.56 3.88
CA SER A 233 -3.29 -16.58 4.59
C SER A 233 -4.52 -17.25 5.22
N MET A 234 -5.22 -18.07 4.43
CA MET A 234 -6.41 -18.78 4.90
C MET A 234 -6.11 -19.84 5.96
N GLU A 235 -4.98 -20.55 5.82
CA GLU A 235 -4.61 -21.54 6.82
C GLU A 235 -4.15 -20.90 8.12
N THR A 236 -3.39 -19.82 8.03
CA THR A 236 -2.94 -19.06 9.21
C THR A 236 -4.11 -18.43 9.99
N GLU A 237 -5.19 -18.03 9.32
CA GLU A 237 -6.40 -17.56 10.02
C GLU A 237 -7.04 -18.62 10.91
N LYS A 238 -6.89 -19.91 10.59
CA LYS A 238 -7.42 -21.03 11.39
C LYS A 238 -6.51 -21.39 12.56
N THR A 239 -5.20 -21.33 12.32
CA THR A 239 -4.19 -21.82 13.27
C THR A 239 -3.59 -20.70 14.13
N GLY A 240 -3.74 -19.44 13.70
CA GLY A 240 -3.04 -18.27 14.25
C GLY A 240 -1.62 -18.14 13.73
N LEU A 241 -1.15 -16.90 13.54
CA LEU A 241 0.23 -16.63 13.15
C LEU A 241 1.16 -16.89 14.32
N THR A 242 2.18 -17.72 14.09
CA THR A 242 3.21 -18.09 15.07
C THR A 242 4.60 -17.76 14.54
N GLY A 243 5.55 -17.56 15.46
CA GLY A 243 6.95 -17.23 15.11
C GLY A 243 7.46 -16.07 15.94
N LYS A 244 8.31 -15.23 15.36
CA LYS A 244 8.92 -14.06 16.00
C LYS A 244 8.67 -12.79 15.20
N ALA A 245 8.60 -11.67 15.90
CA ALA A 245 8.51 -10.34 15.30
C ALA A 245 9.89 -9.67 15.31
N TYR A 246 10.31 -9.17 14.16
CA TYR A 246 11.61 -8.53 13.95
C TYR A 246 11.39 -7.05 13.58
N PHE A 247 12.04 -6.17 14.32
CA PHE A 247 11.97 -4.73 14.09
C PHE A 247 13.38 -4.17 13.92
N ASP A 248 13.61 -3.53 12.76
CA ASP A 248 14.92 -3.01 12.37
C ASP A 248 14.88 -1.49 12.37
N ALA A 249 15.10 -0.91 13.57
CA ALA A 249 15.24 0.53 13.77
C ALA A 249 16.69 0.94 13.46
N ARG A 250 16.91 2.15 12.98
CA ARG A 250 18.23 2.63 12.59
C ARG A 250 19.00 3.27 13.75
N TRP A 251 18.27 3.77 14.74
CA TRP A 251 18.83 4.48 15.88
C TRP A 251 18.40 3.84 17.20
N PRO A 252 19.25 3.96 18.25
CA PRO A 252 18.86 3.53 19.58
C PRO A 252 17.57 4.24 20.03
N ARG A 253 16.79 3.55 20.83
CA ARG A 253 15.55 4.08 21.38
C ARG A 253 15.80 5.43 22.06
N PRO A 254 15.07 6.51 21.72
CA PRO A 254 15.20 7.80 22.38
C PRO A 254 14.76 7.71 23.85
N SER A 255 15.44 8.48 24.74
CA SER A 255 14.94 8.67 26.11
C SER A 255 13.58 9.37 26.14
N GLU A 256 12.77 9.14 27.18
CA GLU A 256 11.41 9.69 27.32
C GLU A 256 11.36 11.22 27.21
N GLU A 257 12.38 11.93 27.72
CA GLU A 257 12.49 13.40 27.60
C GLU A 257 12.60 13.92 26.17
N LYS A 258 13.15 13.14 25.25
CA LYS A 258 13.26 13.50 23.82
C LYS A 258 12.00 13.15 23.01
N ASN A 259 11.08 12.39 23.59
CA ASN A 259 9.84 11.96 22.92
C ASN A 259 8.81 13.10 22.72
N ASN A 260 8.97 14.24 23.40
CA ASN A 260 8.02 15.37 23.35
C ASN A 260 8.25 16.34 22.18
N LYS A 261 9.27 16.17 21.34
CA LYS A 261 9.44 16.98 20.14
C LYS A 261 8.47 16.46 19.06
N LYS A 262 7.78 17.38 18.39
CA LYS A 262 7.03 17.14 17.15
C LYS A 262 8.01 16.79 16.04
N ASP A 263 8.60 15.59 16.09
CA ASP A 263 9.43 15.11 15.02
C ASP A 263 8.55 14.68 13.85
N VAL A 264 9.00 15.01 12.67
CA VAL A 264 8.42 14.61 11.39
C VAL A 264 9.47 13.84 10.58
N GLY A 265 9.05 13.10 9.58
CA GLY A 265 9.97 12.39 8.70
C GLY A 265 10.65 11.17 9.34
N TYR A 266 11.92 10.99 9.06
CA TYR A 266 12.67 9.78 9.42
C TYR A 266 12.67 9.47 10.93
N GLY A 267 12.92 10.46 11.79
CA GLY A 267 12.93 10.25 13.24
C GLY A 267 11.57 9.82 13.80
N PHE A 268 10.47 10.31 13.22
CA PHE A 268 9.12 9.86 13.58
C PHE A 268 8.91 8.38 13.24
N TYR A 269 9.28 7.95 12.03
CA TYR A 269 9.10 6.56 11.60
C TYR A 269 9.99 5.60 12.39
N ASP A 270 11.24 5.97 12.68
CA ASP A 270 12.14 5.15 13.50
C ASP A 270 11.56 4.92 14.91
N ARG A 271 11.08 5.96 15.56
CA ARG A 271 10.39 5.82 16.85
C ARG A 271 9.12 5.00 16.76
N SER A 272 8.39 5.10 15.65
CA SER A 272 7.18 4.32 15.44
C SER A 272 7.51 2.81 15.28
N ILE A 273 8.68 2.46 14.70
CA ILE A 273 9.18 1.07 14.68
C ILE A 273 9.43 0.58 16.10
N HIS A 274 10.10 1.35 16.95
CA HIS A 274 10.31 0.98 18.36
C HIS A 274 8.99 0.79 19.12
N ARG A 275 8.01 1.68 18.91
CA ARG A 275 6.69 1.57 19.52
C ARG A 275 5.90 0.37 19.02
N ALA A 276 6.00 0.05 17.73
CA ALA A 276 5.42 -1.16 17.16
C ALA A 276 5.99 -2.42 17.83
N ALA A 277 7.31 -2.47 18.04
CA ALA A 277 7.96 -3.56 18.77
C ALA A 277 7.42 -3.70 20.19
N GLU A 278 7.20 -2.58 20.89
CA GLU A 278 6.62 -2.59 22.24
C GLU A 278 5.17 -3.07 22.26
N LEU A 279 4.35 -2.62 21.30
CA LEU A 279 2.98 -3.08 21.16
C LEU A 279 2.90 -4.60 20.95
N VAL A 280 3.71 -5.14 20.04
CA VAL A 280 3.78 -6.59 19.82
C VAL A 280 4.23 -7.31 21.08
N LYS A 281 5.28 -6.84 21.75
CA LYS A 281 5.77 -7.42 23.00
C LYS A 281 4.71 -7.40 24.10
N LYS A 282 4.02 -6.25 24.29
CA LYS A 282 2.94 -6.10 25.27
C LYS A 282 1.73 -6.98 25.00
N SER A 283 1.45 -7.25 23.73
CA SER A 283 0.35 -8.15 23.34
C SER A 283 0.56 -9.60 23.80
N GLY A 284 1.80 -10.01 24.04
CA GLY A 284 2.18 -11.37 24.40
C GLY A 284 1.98 -12.41 23.27
N ARG A 285 1.60 -11.97 22.06
CA ARG A 285 1.29 -12.88 20.94
C ARG A 285 2.54 -13.52 20.32
N LEU A 286 3.62 -12.74 20.18
CA LEU A 286 4.86 -13.17 19.54
C LEU A 286 6.08 -12.68 20.35
N PRO A 287 7.16 -13.47 20.46
CA PRO A 287 8.46 -12.97 20.88
C PRO A 287 8.95 -11.87 19.94
N VAL A 288 9.63 -10.86 20.50
CA VAL A 288 10.08 -9.67 19.76
C VAL A 288 11.59 -9.54 19.81
N VAL A 289 12.19 -9.28 18.67
CA VAL A 289 13.61 -8.95 18.50
C VAL A 289 13.69 -7.55 17.88
N VAL A 290 14.47 -6.67 18.49
CA VAL A 290 14.72 -5.32 17.98
C VAL A 290 16.19 -5.18 17.64
N ASN A 291 16.48 -4.75 16.43
CA ASN A 291 17.78 -4.26 16.02
C ASN A 291 17.72 -2.72 16.01
N ASP A 292 18.57 -2.08 16.78
CA ASP A 292 18.68 -0.63 16.88
C ASP A 292 20.08 -0.12 16.50
N ARG A 293 20.79 -0.94 15.71
CA ARG A 293 22.10 -0.62 15.12
C ARG A 293 21.91 0.02 13.75
N GLN A 294 22.98 0.57 13.19
CA GLN A 294 22.98 1.12 11.84
C GLN A 294 22.88 0.03 10.76
N GLU A 295 23.45 -1.14 11.03
CA GLU A 295 23.42 -2.30 10.16
C GLU A 295 22.10 -3.03 10.31
N LEU A 296 21.50 -3.40 9.16
CA LEU A 296 20.32 -4.27 9.13
C LEU A 296 20.61 -5.65 9.71
N PHE A 297 19.57 -6.41 10.03
CA PHE A 297 19.71 -7.84 10.28
C PHE A 297 20.49 -8.50 9.15
N GLN A 298 21.43 -9.37 9.52
CA GLN A 298 22.30 -10.07 8.60
C GLN A 298 21.74 -11.46 8.24
N PRO A 299 22.24 -12.11 7.18
CA PRO A 299 21.75 -13.41 6.75
C PRO A 299 21.68 -14.43 7.89
N GLY A 300 20.50 -15.03 8.07
CA GLY A 300 20.24 -16.04 9.10
C GLY A 300 19.91 -15.51 10.51
N GLU A 301 19.93 -14.18 10.73
CA GLU A 301 19.61 -13.60 12.06
C GLU A 301 18.12 -13.62 12.40
N CYS A 302 17.23 -13.85 11.44
CA CYS A 302 15.78 -13.80 11.64
C CYS A 302 15.09 -15.16 11.40
N PRO A 303 15.39 -16.21 12.20
CA PRO A 303 14.67 -17.48 12.10
C PRO A 303 13.22 -17.33 12.58
N ASP A 304 12.29 -18.12 12.00
CA ASP A 304 10.87 -18.14 12.33
C ASP A 304 10.20 -16.76 12.22
N ALA A 305 10.52 -15.98 11.18
CA ALA A 305 10.01 -14.62 11.02
C ALA A 305 8.50 -14.61 10.70
N ALA A 306 7.71 -14.06 11.61
CA ALA A 306 6.26 -13.89 11.48
C ALA A 306 5.87 -12.45 11.15
N LEU A 307 6.49 -11.47 11.82
CA LEU A 307 6.28 -10.05 11.55
C LEU A 307 7.63 -9.36 11.30
N TYR A 308 7.63 -8.37 10.41
CA TYR A 308 8.79 -7.53 10.14
C TYR A 308 8.40 -6.08 9.83
N CYS A 309 9.16 -5.15 10.38
CA CYS A 309 9.21 -3.78 9.89
C CYS A 309 10.60 -3.20 10.13
N GLY A 310 11.17 -2.58 9.11
CA GLY A 310 12.49 -2.00 9.24
C GLY A 310 12.87 -1.06 8.12
N TRP A 311 14.03 -0.44 8.24
CA TRP A 311 14.70 0.44 7.30
C TRP A 311 16.20 0.58 7.64
N TYR A 312 17.09 0.87 6.79
CA TYR A 312 16.99 1.37 5.45
C TYR A 312 18.01 0.67 4.54
N SER A 313 17.58 0.03 3.46
CA SER A 313 18.44 -0.51 2.40
C SER A 313 17.70 -0.42 1.06
N LEU A 314 18.05 0.59 0.26
CA LEU A 314 17.36 0.89 -0.99
C LEU A 314 17.62 -0.19 -2.06
N ALA A 315 16.54 -0.83 -2.51
CA ALA A 315 16.53 -1.82 -3.60
C ALA A 315 17.56 -2.95 -3.43
N LYS A 316 17.94 -3.27 -2.18
CA LYS A 316 18.91 -4.31 -1.86
C LYS A 316 18.43 -5.12 -0.67
N TYR A 317 17.62 -6.14 -0.96
CA TYR A 317 17.16 -7.10 0.02
C TYR A 317 18.32 -7.78 0.74
N VAL A 318 18.18 -7.96 2.05
CA VAL A 318 19.10 -8.77 2.86
C VAL A 318 18.39 -10.07 3.21
N ASP A 319 18.97 -11.18 2.84
CA ASP A 319 18.43 -12.53 3.07
C ASP A 319 18.63 -12.97 4.53
N ALA A 320 17.98 -12.22 5.44
CA ALA A 320 18.08 -12.44 6.89
C ALA A 320 17.02 -13.40 7.42
N PHE A 321 15.93 -13.60 6.69
CA PHE A 321 14.68 -14.13 7.21
C PHE A 321 14.39 -15.56 6.78
N GLN A 322 13.92 -16.36 7.74
CA GLN A 322 13.19 -17.61 7.46
C GLN A 322 11.70 -17.34 7.74
N TRP A 323 10.95 -17.04 6.70
CA TRP A 323 9.54 -16.64 6.83
C TRP A 323 8.65 -17.80 7.26
N ARG A 324 7.79 -17.54 8.24
CA ARG A 324 6.70 -18.45 8.61
C ARG A 324 5.54 -18.29 7.62
N PRO A 325 4.81 -19.38 7.30
CA PRO A 325 3.56 -19.26 6.53
C PRO A 325 2.63 -18.22 7.15
N GLY A 326 2.05 -17.35 6.33
CA GLY A 326 1.19 -16.27 6.78
C GLY A 326 1.90 -15.03 7.31
N SER A 327 3.22 -14.95 7.26
CA SER A 327 4.01 -13.81 7.74
C SER A 327 3.64 -12.49 7.04
N VAL A 328 3.77 -11.38 7.80
CA VAL A 328 3.44 -10.02 7.35
C VAL A 328 4.59 -9.07 7.66
N GLY A 329 5.02 -8.29 6.69
CA GLY A 329 6.06 -7.30 6.95
C GLY A 329 6.37 -6.40 5.77
N TYR A 330 7.09 -5.31 6.03
CA TYR A 330 7.51 -4.37 5.01
C TYR A 330 8.80 -3.66 5.37
N HIS A 331 9.51 -3.23 4.32
CA HIS A 331 10.73 -2.46 4.44
C HIS A 331 10.52 -1.03 3.96
N ILE A 332 10.93 -0.05 4.77
CA ILE A 332 10.73 1.37 4.48
C ILE A 332 11.91 1.88 3.66
N ALA A 333 11.78 1.87 2.35
CA ALA A 333 12.68 2.52 1.40
C ALA A 333 11.96 2.78 0.07
N SER A 334 12.51 3.68 -0.73
CA SER A 334 11.93 4.06 -2.03
C SER A 334 11.96 2.89 -3.03
N SER A 335 10.96 2.82 -3.89
CA SER A 335 10.91 1.88 -5.03
C SER A 335 10.93 0.39 -4.66
N GLU A 336 10.60 0.02 -3.44
CA GLU A 336 10.69 -1.37 -2.97
C GLU A 336 9.70 -2.34 -3.61
N CYS A 337 8.62 -1.82 -4.21
CA CYS A 337 7.67 -2.59 -5.03
C CYS A 337 7.69 -2.16 -6.51
N GLN A 338 8.78 -1.57 -7.00
CA GLN A 338 8.84 -1.07 -8.38
C GLN A 338 8.75 -2.15 -9.46
N THR A 339 9.05 -3.40 -9.10
CA THR A 339 8.90 -4.59 -9.93
C THR A 339 8.66 -5.82 -9.07
N LEU A 340 7.85 -6.75 -9.58
CA LEU A 340 7.66 -8.07 -9.00
C LEU A 340 8.18 -9.18 -9.93
N LYS A 341 8.43 -8.84 -11.21
CA LYS A 341 8.71 -9.83 -12.27
C LYS A 341 10.11 -9.75 -12.89
N GLN A 342 10.86 -8.67 -12.67
CA GLN A 342 12.23 -8.60 -13.17
C GLN A 342 13.13 -9.58 -12.41
N LYS A 343 13.64 -10.58 -13.11
CA LYS A 343 14.34 -11.74 -12.54
C LYS A 343 15.48 -11.35 -11.59
N GLU A 344 16.35 -10.43 -12.01
CA GLU A 344 17.56 -10.05 -11.28
C GLU A 344 17.33 -8.96 -10.21
N SER A 345 16.10 -8.47 -10.07
CA SER A 345 15.79 -7.40 -9.13
C SER A 345 15.89 -7.88 -7.68
N GLN A 346 16.54 -7.06 -6.85
CA GLN A 346 16.71 -7.28 -5.42
C GLN A 346 15.83 -6.37 -4.56
N VAL A 347 14.74 -5.82 -5.13
CA VAL A 347 13.79 -5.00 -4.37
C VAL A 347 13.05 -5.83 -3.32
N TRP A 348 12.77 -5.22 -2.19
CA TRP A 348 12.28 -5.93 -1.01
C TRP A 348 10.94 -6.65 -1.23
N CYS A 349 9.92 -6.00 -1.82
CA CYS A 349 8.62 -6.66 -2.03
C CYS A 349 8.74 -7.96 -2.82
N LYS A 350 9.50 -7.92 -3.94
CA LYS A 350 9.71 -9.12 -4.77
C LYS A 350 10.44 -10.22 -4.00
N ARG A 351 11.56 -9.87 -3.36
CA ARG A 351 12.40 -10.85 -2.67
C ARG A 351 11.68 -11.47 -1.46
N MET A 352 11.01 -10.67 -0.64
CA MET A 352 10.21 -11.19 0.46
C MET A 352 9.12 -12.16 -0.01
N LEU A 353 8.44 -11.86 -1.14
CA LEU A 353 7.45 -12.76 -1.72
C LEU A 353 8.08 -14.05 -2.26
N GLU A 354 9.27 -14.00 -2.84
CA GLU A 354 10.02 -15.20 -3.28
C GLU A 354 10.43 -16.07 -2.09
N GLU A 355 10.89 -15.44 -1.01
CA GLU A 355 11.38 -16.12 0.20
C GLU A 355 10.29 -16.61 1.16
N GLY A 356 9.02 -16.25 0.92
CA GLY A 356 7.92 -16.88 1.66
C GLY A 356 6.95 -15.95 2.40
N ILE A 357 7.13 -14.62 2.38
CA ILE A 357 6.17 -13.73 3.05
C ILE A 357 4.78 -13.83 2.40
N ALA A 358 3.74 -13.72 3.22
CA ALA A 358 2.35 -13.75 2.73
C ALA A 358 1.78 -12.35 2.48
N ALA A 359 2.29 -11.31 3.16
CA ALA A 359 1.86 -9.94 2.90
C ALA A 359 3.01 -8.95 3.08
N THR A 360 3.09 -8.01 2.14
CA THR A 360 4.05 -6.91 2.16
C THR A 360 3.46 -5.65 1.53
N MET A 361 4.11 -4.51 1.72
CA MET A 361 3.71 -3.25 1.13
C MET A 361 4.92 -2.38 0.85
N GLY A 362 4.80 -1.52 -0.13
CA GLY A 362 5.88 -0.60 -0.48
C GLY A 362 5.54 0.25 -1.69
N PRO A 363 6.42 1.17 -2.05
CA PRO A 363 6.20 2.09 -3.16
C PRO A 363 6.72 1.53 -4.49
N VAL A 364 6.05 1.91 -5.55
CA VAL A 364 6.50 1.62 -6.93
C VAL A 364 7.43 2.69 -7.49
N GLY A 365 7.73 3.73 -6.73
CA GLY A 365 8.62 4.84 -7.06
C GLY A 365 9.12 5.56 -5.80
N GLU A 366 9.34 6.88 -5.86
CA GLU A 366 9.74 7.69 -4.71
C GLU A 366 8.51 8.28 -3.98
N PRO A 367 8.09 7.71 -2.81
CA PRO A 367 6.87 8.14 -2.14
C PRO A 367 7.12 9.20 -1.08
N TYR A 368 8.36 9.44 -0.66
CA TYR A 368 8.78 9.99 0.61
C TYR A 368 8.28 9.18 1.83
N VAL A 369 8.97 9.27 2.96
CA VAL A 369 8.67 8.43 4.14
C VAL A 369 7.26 8.62 4.68
N GLN A 370 6.68 9.81 4.53
CA GLN A 370 5.34 10.15 5.03
C GLN A 370 4.20 9.38 4.34
N ALA A 371 4.46 8.77 3.18
CA ALA A 371 3.47 7.98 2.48
C ALA A 371 3.37 6.52 2.97
N PHE A 372 4.30 6.08 3.80
CA PHE A 372 4.22 4.73 4.38
C PHE A 372 3.17 4.64 5.48
N PRO A 373 2.57 3.47 5.69
CA PRO A 373 1.82 3.18 6.90
C PRO A 373 2.68 3.46 8.14
N VAL A 374 2.08 4.08 9.14
CA VAL A 374 2.75 4.35 10.42
C VAL A 374 2.92 3.02 11.16
N PRO A 375 4.16 2.56 11.44
CA PRO A 375 4.40 1.21 11.96
C PRO A 375 3.59 0.87 13.22
N GLU A 376 3.61 1.73 14.24
CA GLU A 376 2.86 1.48 15.48
C GLU A 376 1.37 1.28 15.22
N MET A 377 0.76 2.07 14.34
CA MET A 377 -0.66 1.98 14.01
C MET A 377 -0.98 0.73 13.19
N PHE A 378 -0.15 0.41 12.19
CA PHE A 378 -0.35 -0.79 11.36
C PHE A 378 -0.36 -2.06 12.23
N PHE A 379 0.65 -2.23 13.08
CA PHE A 379 0.71 -3.41 13.95
C PHE A 379 -0.33 -3.40 15.05
N GLU A 380 -0.75 -2.23 15.55
CA GLU A 380 -1.86 -2.12 16.51
C GLU A 380 -3.15 -2.69 15.92
N PHE A 381 -3.55 -2.22 14.72
CA PHE A 381 -4.76 -2.72 14.05
C PHE A 381 -4.64 -4.21 13.66
N LEU A 382 -3.48 -4.63 13.17
CA LEU A 382 -3.25 -6.02 12.79
C LEU A 382 -3.37 -6.97 14.01
N LEU A 383 -2.77 -6.59 15.15
CA LEU A 383 -2.78 -7.37 16.39
C LEU A 383 -4.15 -7.41 17.07
N ASP A 384 -4.98 -6.39 16.89
CA ASP A 384 -6.35 -6.37 17.44
C ASP A 384 -7.15 -7.57 16.93
N GLY A 385 -6.95 -7.98 15.68
CA GLY A 385 -7.58 -9.15 15.06
C GLY A 385 -9.03 -8.92 14.62
N SER A 386 -9.61 -7.75 14.90
CA SER A 386 -10.92 -7.32 14.39
C SER A 386 -10.82 -6.75 12.98
N TRP A 387 -9.68 -6.17 12.65
CA TRP A 387 -9.41 -5.55 11.35
C TRP A 387 -8.74 -6.53 10.40
N THR A 388 -9.10 -6.44 9.12
CA THR A 388 -8.40 -7.17 8.06
C THR A 388 -7.06 -6.51 7.73
N LEU A 389 -6.21 -7.20 6.96
CA LEU A 389 -4.95 -6.66 6.45
C LEU A 389 -5.16 -5.36 5.68
N ALA A 390 -6.14 -5.32 4.78
CA ALA A 390 -6.42 -4.15 3.97
C ALA A 390 -6.93 -2.97 4.79
N GLU A 391 -7.75 -3.22 5.82
CA GLU A 391 -8.20 -2.18 6.74
C GLU A 391 -7.06 -1.70 7.65
N SER A 392 -6.23 -2.61 8.17
CA SER A 392 -5.04 -2.25 8.96
C SER A 392 -4.10 -1.33 8.16
N TYR A 393 -3.92 -1.62 6.87
CA TYR A 393 -3.18 -0.78 5.95
C TYR A 393 -3.85 0.59 5.76
N ALA A 394 -5.15 0.63 5.42
CA ALA A 394 -5.88 1.86 5.19
C ALA A 394 -5.94 2.77 6.42
N LEU A 395 -6.15 2.20 7.61
CA LEU A 395 -6.23 2.94 8.87
C LEU A 395 -4.88 3.52 9.33
N SER A 396 -3.77 2.94 8.89
CA SER A 396 -2.41 3.33 9.29
C SER A 396 -1.67 4.20 8.28
N GLN A 397 -2.19 4.35 7.05
CA GLN A 397 -1.55 5.11 5.98
C GLN A 397 -2.06 6.54 5.92
N PRO A 398 -1.20 7.57 6.13
CA PRO A 398 -1.66 8.96 6.19
C PRO A 398 -2.20 9.50 4.88
N PHE A 399 -1.64 9.05 3.74
CA PHE A 399 -1.97 9.56 2.42
C PHE A 399 -2.40 8.44 1.51
N TRP A 400 -3.49 8.65 0.79
CA TRP A 400 -3.82 7.82 -0.34
C TRP A 400 -3.00 8.25 -1.52
N SER A 401 -2.80 7.29 -2.31
CA SER A 401 -2.21 7.47 -3.55
C SER A 401 -0.75 7.55 -3.62
N TRP A 402 -0.51 7.82 -4.74
CA TRP A 402 0.63 8.16 -5.56
C TRP A 402 1.51 6.96 -5.81
N GLN A 403 2.20 6.37 -4.85
CA GLN A 403 3.19 5.33 -5.17
C GLN A 403 2.99 4.00 -4.43
N MET A 404 2.16 3.97 -3.40
CA MET A 404 2.06 2.81 -2.51
C MET A 404 1.20 1.68 -3.08
N VAL A 405 1.58 0.44 -2.79
CA VAL A 405 0.79 -0.77 -3.02
C VAL A 405 0.80 -1.65 -1.78
N LEU A 406 -0.31 -2.35 -1.53
CA LEU A 406 -0.42 -3.43 -0.55
C LEU A 406 -0.52 -4.75 -1.31
N ILE A 407 0.39 -5.70 -1.04
CA ILE A 407 0.39 -7.04 -1.62
C ILE A 407 0.02 -8.03 -0.53
N GLY A 408 -1.10 -8.71 -0.69
CA GLY A 408 -1.64 -9.68 0.26
C GLY A 408 -3.14 -9.85 0.11
N ASP A 409 -3.69 -10.83 0.78
CA ASP A 409 -5.13 -11.08 0.83
C ASP A 409 -5.84 -9.97 1.64
N PRO A 410 -6.78 -9.20 1.05
CA PRO A 410 -7.41 -8.09 1.75
C PRO A 410 -8.22 -8.52 2.98
N LEU A 411 -8.74 -9.73 3.00
CA LEU A 411 -9.54 -10.28 4.10
C LEU A 411 -8.70 -10.95 5.20
N TYR A 412 -7.37 -11.01 5.03
CA TYR A 412 -6.49 -11.73 5.94
C TYR A 412 -6.48 -11.11 7.35
N ARG A 413 -6.65 -11.96 8.36
CA ARG A 413 -6.61 -11.63 9.79
C ARG A 413 -5.73 -12.61 10.54
N PRO A 414 -4.40 -12.40 10.60
CA PRO A 414 -3.45 -13.35 11.20
C PRO A 414 -3.67 -13.59 12.70
N PHE A 415 -4.34 -12.67 13.38
CA PHE A 415 -4.62 -12.70 14.81
C PHE A 415 -6.12 -12.69 15.11
N LYS A 416 -6.95 -13.21 14.20
CA LYS A 416 -8.41 -13.34 14.39
C LYS A 416 -8.71 -13.99 15.74
N ARG A 417 -9.64 -13.38 16.48
CA ARG A 417 -10.17 -13.89 17.76
C ARG A 417 -11.28 -14.88 17.52
#